data_555d975f5706fc8707c6d13451313224
#
_entry.id   555d975f5706fc8707c6d13451313224
#
_cell.length_a   1.000
_cell.length_b   1.000
_cell.length_c   1.000
_cell.angle_alpha   90.00
_cell.angle_beta   90.00
_cell.angle_gamma   90.00
#
_symmetry.space_group_name_H-M   'P 1'
#
loop_
_entity.id
_entity.type
_entity.pdbx_description
1 polymer ?
#
loop_
_entity_poly.entity_id
_entity_poly.type
_entity_poly.pdbx_seq_one_letter_code
_entity_poly.pdbx_strand_id
1 'polypeptide(L)'
;MTAYEHITTGTGEECGVFGAYDMDGRDVAASIYYGLFALQHRGQESCGIAVTDTFGQRKVLSRKGLGLVNEVFDEEELAKLKGNLGVGHVRYSTAGGTRVENAQPLVINYVKGTLAIAHNGNLVNAVELRHELEYTGAIFQTTIDSEVIAYHIARERLNTKTAEEAVKNAMKKIRGAYALVVSSPRKMIGARDPFGLKPLCIGKRENTYFLASESCAIAAVDAEFVRDVQPGEIVTITKDGIASDMSMALPEEQHARCIFEYIYFARTDSTIDGVNVYHARILAGKALAESYPVDADLVVGVPDSGLVAAKGYSERSGIPYGMAFHKNSYVGRTFIKPKQSDRESSVKIKIGRASCRERV
;
A
#
# COMPACT_ATOMS: atom_id res chain seq x y z
N MET A 1 -5.21 -31.80 -4.08
CA MET A 1 -5.20 -30.39 -3.65
C MET A 1 -5.25 -29.55 -4.90
N THR A 2 -6.37 -28.90 -5.14
CA THR A 2 -6.55 -28.01 -6.29
C THR A 2 -5.74 -26.73 -6.06
N ALA A 3 -5.21 -26.12 -7.12
CA ALA A 3 -4.42 -24.86 -7.05
C ALA A 3 -5.18 -23.69 -6.39
N TYR A 4 -6.43 -23.87 -6.04
CA TYR A 4 -7.36 -22.88 -5.50
C TYR A 4 -7.43 -22.79 -3.99
N GLU A 5 -6.92 -23.79 -3.26
CA GLU A 5 -6.94 -23.80 -1.78
C GLU A 5 -6.08 -22.68 -1.14
N HIS A 6 -5.29 -22.00 -1.95
CA HIS A 6 -4.40 -20.92 -1.51
C HIS A 6 -4.88 -19.50 -1.90
N ILE A 7 -5.97 -19.39 -2.68
CA ILE A 7 -6.58 -18.09 -2.94
C ILE A 7 -7.58 -17.85 -1.82
N THR A 8 -7.13 -17.21 -0.76
CA THR A 8 -7.98 -16.99 0.41
C THR A 8 -9.02 -15.91 0.13
N THR A 9 -10.26 -16.20 0.51
CA THR A 9 -11.37 -15.25 0.65
C THR A 9 -11.27 -14.45 1.96
N GLY A 10 -10.09 -14.40 2.57
CA GLY A 10 -9.85 -13.73 3.86
C GLY A 10 -9.72 -12.22 3.74
N THR A 11 -10.04 -11.54 4.83
CA THR A 11 -9.94 -10.08 4.97
C THR A 11 -8.52 -9.60 4.80
N GLY A 12 -8.31 -8.84 3.74
CA GLY A 12 -7.43 -7.71 3.59
C GLY A 12 -5.92 -7.86 3.63
N GLU A 13 -5.29 -7.86 2.46
CA GLU A 13 -3.89 -7.46 2.34
C GLU A 13 -3.78 -5.94 2.57
N GLU A 14 -2.80 -5.51 3.37
CA GLU A 14 -2.51 -4.11 3.65
C GLU A 14 -1.10 -3.81 3.16
N CYS A 15 -0.96 -3.67 1.86
CA CYS A 15 0.30 -3.37 1.20
C CYS A 15 0.57 -1.87 1.14
N GLY A 16 1.78 -1.49 0.73
CA GLY A 16 2.13 -0.13 0.36
C GLY A 16 2.51 -0.05 -1.11
N VAL A 17 1.93 0.91 -1.82
CA VAL A 17 2.26 1.21 -3.22
C VAL A 17 2.90 2.59 -3.32
N PHE A 18 3.88 2.72 -4.22
CA PHE A 18 4.52 3.98 -4.52
C PHE A 18 4.84 4.05 -6.01
N GLY A 19 4.49 5.15 -6.66
CA GLY A 19 4.82 5.43 -8.05
C GLY A 19 5.53 6.76 -8.19
N ALA A 20 6.44 6.89 -9.16
CA ALA A 20 7.12 8.13 -9.48
C ALA A 20 7.27 8.29 -10.99
N TYR A 21 7.01 9.49 -11.48
CA TYR A 21 7.26 9.88 -12.87
C TYR A 21 7.91 11.25 -12.94
N ASP A 22 9.17 11.27 -13.34
CA ASP A 22 9.92 12.49 -13.59
C ASP A 22 9.84 12.86 -15.08
N MET A 23 9.33 14.05 -15.38
CA MET A 23 9.10 14.52 -16.75
C MET A 23 10.38 15.05 -17.43
N ASP A 24 11.43 15.34 -16.63
CA ASP A 24 12.72 15.81 -17.12
C ASP A 24 13.69 14.67 -17.44
N GLY A 25 13.31 13.42 -17.15
CA GLY A 25 14.10 12.22 -17.45
C GLY A 25 15.06 11.80 -16.35
N ARG A 26 14.94 12.35 -15.14
CA ARG A 26 15.76 11.95 -13.98
C ARG A 26 15.35 10.56 -13.48
N ASP A 27 16.32 9.75 -13.05
CA ASP A 27 16.08 8.43 -12.48
C ASP A 27 15.23 8.53 -11.19
N VAL A 28 14.19 7.68 -11.09
CA VAL A 28 13.24 7.70 -9.97
C VAL A 28 13.42 6.56 -8.96
N ALA A 29 14.33 5.62 -9.20
CA ALA A 29 14.51 4.44 -8.34
C ALA A 29 14.80 4.81 -6.87
N ALA A 30 15.64 5.81 -6.63
CA ALA A 30 15.95 6.29 -5.28
C ALA A 30 14.72 6.89 -4.59
N SER A 31 13.92 7.70 -5.30
CA SER A 31 12.67 8.25 -4.75
C SER A 31 11.68 7.14 -4.41
N ILE A 32 11.56 6.11 -5.26
CA ILE A 32 10.70 4.96 -4.98
C ILE A 32 11.22 4.19 -3.76
N TYR A 33 12.53 3.98 -3.64
CA TYR A 33 13.13 3.34 -2.48
C TYR A 33 12.76 4.06 -1.17
N TYR A 34 12.95 5.38 -1.09
CA TYR A 34 12.62 6.15 0.11
C TYR A 34 11.12 6.17 0.39
N GLY A 35 10.29 6.28 -0.64
CA GLY A 35 8.84 6.18 -0.51
C GLY A 35 8.39 4.82 0.05
N LEU A 36 8.95 3.71 -0.45
CA LEU A 36 8.69 2.37 0.07
C LEU A 36 9.23 2.18 1.49
N PHE A 37 10.39 2.73 1.80
CA PHE A 37 10.95 2.68 3.14
C PHE A 37 10.04 3.41 4.15
N ALA A 38 9.48 4.55 3.77
CA ALA A 38 8.47 5.25 4.57
C ALA A 38 7.17 4.43 4.74
N LEU A 39 6.83 3.57 3.78
CA LEU A 39 5.68 2.66 3.81
C LEU A 39 5.99 1.27 4.39
N GLN A 40 7.19 1.03 4.92
CA GLN A 40 7.61 -0.29 5.42
C GLN A 40 6.70 -0.86 6.51
N HIS A 41 6.03 0.01 7.26
CA HIS A 41 5.04 -0.40 8.26
C HIS A 41 3.82 -1.10 7.65
N ARG A 42 3.56 -0.92 6.35
CA ARG A 42 2.46 -1.56 5.62
C ARG A 42 2.82 -2.95 5.10
N GLY A 43 4.10 -3.23 4.84
CA GLY A 43 4.54 -4.53 4.35
C GLY A 43 6.00 -4.85 4.71
N GLN A 44 6.27 -6.07 5.20
CA GLN A 44 7.59 -6.51 5.67
C GLN A 44 8.01 -7.88 5.12
N GLU A 45 7.18 -8.46 4.24
CA GLU A 45 7.44 -9.80 3.71
C GLU A 45 8.28 -9.77 2.45
N SER A 46 7.94 -8.88 1.54
CA SER A 46 8.66 -8.69 0.29
C SER A 46 8.49 -7.27 -0.22
N CYS A 47 9.40 -6.86 -1.07
CA CYS A 47 9.34 -5.58 -1.75
C CYS A 47 9.89 -5.67 -3.17
N GLY A 48 9.60 -4.66 -3.97
CA GLY A 48 10.12 -4.58 -5.32
C GLY A 48 9.96 -3.20 -5.93
N ILE A 49 10.80 -2.94 -6.93
CA ILE A 49 10.80 -1.71 -7.74
C ILE A 49 10.90 -2.12 -9.21
N ALA A 50 10.10 -1.48 -10.05
CA ALA A 50 10.19 -1.58 -11.51
C ALA A 50 10.24 -0.18 -12.10
N VAL A 51 11.20 0.08 -12.99
CA VAL A 51 11.41 1.37 -13.63
C VAL A 51 11.49 1.24 -15.15
N THR A 52 11.15 2.30 -15.85
CA THR A 52 11.18 2.40 -17.31
C THR A 52 11.77 3.75 -17.70
N ASP A 53 12.68 3.75 -18.69
CA ASP A 53 13.12 4.97 -19.34
C ASP A 53 12.13 5.32 -20.47
N THR A 54 11.37 6.40 -20.29
CA THR A 54 10.35 6.83 -21.26
C THR A 54 10.94 7.50 -22.50
N PHE A 55 12.18 7.96 -22.44
CA PHE A 55 12.89 8.62 -23.53
C PHE A 55 13.71 7.64 -24.39
N GLY A 56 14.19 6.53 -23.78
CA GLY A 56 15.06 5.55 -24.42
C GLY A 56 14.31 4.29 -24.93
N GLN A 57 14.89 3.14 -24.63
CA GLN A 57 14.40 1.84 -25.16
C GLN A 57 13.06 1.38 -24.54
N ARG A 58 12.57 2.05 -23.51
CA ARG A 58 11.32 1.70 -22.78
C ARG A 58 11.28 0.28 -22.26
N LYS A 59 12.45 -0.30 -22.04
CA LYS A 59 12.59 -1.58 -21.38
C LYS A 59 12.31 -1.37 -19.89
N VAL A 60 11.50 -2.25 -19.29
CA VAL A 60 11.30 -2.28 -17.85
C VAL A 60 12.48 -3.00 -17.19
N LEU A 61 13.13 -2.32 -16.27
CA LEU A 61 14.10 -2.90 -15.35
C LEU A 61 13.41 -3.10 -14.00
N SER A 62 13.54 -4.29 -13.43
CA SER A 62 12.88 -4.59 -12.15
C SER A 62 13.75 -5.43 -11.25
N ARG A 63 13.64 -5.16 -9.95
CA ARG A 63 14.21 -5.95 -8.87
C ARG A 63 13.13 -6.16 -7.82
N LYS A 64 12.99 -7.38 -7.33
CA LYS A 64 12.10 -7.73 -6.21
C LYS A 64 12.72 -8.83 -5.37
N GLY A 65 12.38 -8.87 -4.08
CA GLY A 65 12.91 -9.85 -3.16
C GLY A 65 12.05 -10.01 -1.92
N LEU A 66 12.36 -11.05 -1.15
CA LEU A 66 11.80 -11.28 0.19
C LEU A 66 12.60 -10.46 1.20
N GLY A 67 11.91 -9.88 2.18
CA GLY A 67 12.50 -9.06 3.23
C GLY A 67 12.14 -7.58 3.16
N LEU A 68 12.83 -6.79 3.96
CA LEU A 68 12.63 -5.35 4.06
C LEU A 68 13.27 -4.63 2.88
N VAL A 69 12.86 -3.39 2.65
CA VAL A 69 13.36 -2.56 1.53
C VAL A 69 14.88 -2.43 1.57
N ASN A 70 15.45 -2.19 2.75
CA ASN A 70 16.90 -2.06 2.94
C ASN A 70 17.66 -3.41 2.94
N GLU A 71 16.97 -4.54 2.96
CA GLU A 71 17.57 -5.88 2.82
C GLU A 71 17.61 -6.31 1.35
N VAL A 72 16.66 -5.83 0.53
CA VAL A 72 16.55 -6.19 -0.89
C VAL A 72 17.30 -5.22 -1.79
N PHE A 73 17.41 -3.95 -1.39
CA PHE A 73 18.02 -2.88 -2.17
C PHE A 73 19.18 -2.25 -1.42
N ASP A 74 20.36 -2.38 -1.98
CA ASP A 74 21.54 -1.60 -1.67
C ASP A 74 21.83 -0.55 -2.78
N GLU A 75 22.90 0.20 -2.63
CA GLU A 75 23.28 1.24 -3.61
C GLU A 75 23.60 0.66 -4.99
N GLU A 76 24.18 -0.55 -5.05
CA GLU A 76 24.52 -1.22 -6.30
C GLU A 76 23.26 -1.68 -7.05
N GLU A 77 22.30 -2.26 -6.35
CA GLU A 77 21.03 -2.70 -6.93
C GLU A 77 20.20 -1.51 -7.40
N LEU A 78 20.15 -0.41 -6.63
CA LEU A 78 19.46 0.82 -7.03
C LEU A 78 20.12 1.47 -8.24
N ALA A 79 21.45 1.47 -8.33
CA ALA A 79 22.19 2.04 -9.46
C ALA A 79 21.90 1.32 -10.80
N LYS A 80 21.47 0.05 -10.75
CA LYS A 80 21.05 -0.73 -11.93
C LYS A 80 19.65 -0.36 -12.44
N LEU A 81 18.83 0.24 -11.59
CA LEU A 81 17.43 0.59 -11.90
C LEU A 81 17.36 2.00 -12.50
N LYS A 82 17.67 2.10 -13.79
CA LYS A 82 17.66 3.35 -14.56
C LYS A 82 16.32 3.57 -15.24
N GLY A 83 15.69 4.71 -15.00
CA GLY A 83 14.43 5.10 -15.62
C GLY A 83 13.74 6.22 -14.86
N ASN A 84 12.98 7.02 -15.59
CA ASN A 84 12.30 8.21 -15.08
C ASN A 84 10.82 7.97 -14.76
N LEU A 85 10.32 6.76 -14.97
CA LEU A 85 8.97 6.31 -14.62
C LEU A 85 9.09 4.97 -13.91
N GLY A 86 8.46 4.83 -12.75
CA GLY A 86 8.52 3.56 -12.04
C GLY A 86 7.43 3.39 -11.00
N VAL A 87 7.30 2.14 -10.55
CA VAL A 87 6.38 1.72 -9.49
C VAL A 87 7.10 0.82 -8.51
N GLY A 88 6.72 0.92 -7.25
CA GLY A 88 7.24 0.11 -6.17
C GLY A 88 6.14 -0.41 -5.26
N HIS A 89 6.47 -1.46 -4.52
CA HIS A 89 5.54 -2.16 -3.65
C HIS A 89 6.24 -2.71 -2.41
N VAL A 90 5.58 -2.64 -1.25
CA VAL A 90 5.90 -3.41 -0.05
C VAL A 90 4.71 -4.29 0.30
N ARG A 91 4.97 -5.59 0.48
CA ARG A 91 3.92 -6.60 0.63
C ARG A 91 3.71 -6.98 2.09
N TYR A 92 2.45 -7.02 2.47
CA TYR A 92 1.94 -7.69 3.66
C TYR A 92 1.05 -8.84 3.18
N SER A 93 1.48 -10.09 3.40
CA SER A 93 0.73 -11.25 2.94
C SER A 93 -0.14 -11.81 4.06
N THR A 94 -1.42 -11.99 3.76
CA THR A 94 -2.35 -12.83 4.53
C THR A 94 -2.68 -14.12 3.78
N ALA A 95 -2.32 -14.18 2.49
CA ALA A 95 -2.63 -15.28 1.59
C ALA A 95 -1.50 -15.58 0.60
N GLY A 96 -1.44 -16.79 0.09
CA GLY A 96 -0.61 -17.16 -1.06
C GLY A 96 0.83 -17.60 -0.75
N GLY A 97 1.26 -17.61 0.52
CA GLY A 97 2.60 -18.03 0.92
C GLY A 97 3.72 -17.06 0.56
N THR A 98 4.85 -17.18 1.27
CA THR A 98 6.04 -16.33 1.13
C THR A 98 6.89 -16.83 -0.04
N ARG A 99 6.54 -16.42 -1.27
CA ARG A 99 7.27 -16.74 -2.49
C ARG A 99 7.67 -15.46 -3.21
N VAL A 100 8.88 -15.44 -3.77
CA VAL A 100 9.38 -14.27 -4.51
C VAL A 100 8.56 -13.97 -5.77
N GLU A 101 7.93 -14.99 -6.36
CA GLU A 101 7.03 -14.84 -7.51
C GLU A 101 5.84 -13.94 -7.18
N ASN A 102 5.33 -14.04 -5.93
CA ASN A 102 4.23 -13.24 -5.42
C ASN A 102 4.62 -11.81 -5.02
N ALA A 103 5.92 -11.50 -4.99
CA ALA A 103 6.37 -10.13 -4.76
C ALA A 103 5.97 -9.23 -5.93
N GLN A 104 5.56 -8.01 -5.62
CA GLN A 104 5.19 -6.99 -6.59
C GLN A 104 6.31 -5.92 -6.68
N PRO A 105 6.36 -5.11 -7.75
CA PRO A 105 5.41 -5.03 -8.87
C PRO A 105 5.40 -6.26 -9.77
N LEU A 106 4.23 -6.57 -10.32
CA LEU A 106 4.12 -7.53 -11.42
C LEU A 106 4.51 -6.86 -12.72
N VAL A 107 5.48 -7.43 -13.42
CA VAL A 107 5.90 -6.96 -14.75
C VAL A 107 5.43 -7.97 -15.78
N ILE A 108 4.55 -7.53 -16.67
CA ILE A 108 4.00 -8.36 -17.74
C ILE A 108 4.33 -7.77 -19.12
N ASN A 109 4.80 -8.65 -20.00
CA ASN A 109 5.05 -8.31 -21.41
C ASN A 109 3.91 -8.85 -22.27
N TYR A 110 3.39 -8.01 -23.14
CA TYR A 110 2.32 -8.39 -24.06
C TYR A 110 2.45 -7.59 -25.37
N VAL A 111 1.60 -7.85 -26.33
CA VAL A 111 1.71 -7.31 -27.70
C VAL A 111 1.73 -5.76 -27.80
N LYS A 112 1.20 -5.05 -26.81
CA LYS A 112 1.20 -3.57 -26.77
C LYS A 112 2.34 -2.97 -25.95
N GLY A 113 3.27 -3.80 -25.45
CA GLY A 113 4.42 -3.38 -24.65
C GLY A 113 4.48 -4.04 -23.29
N THR A 114 5.04 -3.34 -22.32
CA THR A 114 5.19 -3.83 -20.95
C THR A 114 4.34 -3.01 -20.00
N LEU A 115 3.71 -3.67 -19.03
CA LEU A 115 3.07 -3.05 -17.86
C LEU A 115 3.80 -3.49 -16.60
N ALA A 116 3.96 -2.57 -15.65
CA ALA A 116 4.31 -2.92 -14.28
C ALA A 116 3.19 -2.44 -13.36
N ILE A 117 2.73 -3.31 -12.46
CA ILE A 117 1.53 -3.09 -11.64
C ILE A 117 1.88 -3.33 -10.18
N ALA A 118 1.57 -2.34 -9.34
CA ALA A 118 1.56 -2.44 -7.88
C ALA A 118 0.12 -2.29 -7.37
N HIS A 119 -0.30 -3.22 -6.52
CA HIS A 119 -1.66 -3.32 -6.00
C HIS A 119 -1.65 -3.39 -4.47
N ASN A 120 -2.36 -2.50 -3.83
CA ASN A 120 -2.74 -2.57 -2.42
C ASN A 120 -4.22 -2.90 -2.33
N GLY A 121 -4.56 -4.08 -1.85
CA GLY A 121 -5.94 -4.48 -1.67
C GLY A 121 -6.19 -5.98 -1.88
N ASN A 122 -7.46 -6.33 -2.02
CA ASN A 122 -7.90 -7.71 -2.23
C ASN A 122 -9.21 -7.76 -3.02
N LEU A 123 -9.25 -8.62 -4.03
CA LEU A 123 -10.45 -8.84 -4.83
C LEU A 123 -11.31 -9.96 -4.24
N VAL A 124 -12.60 -9.70 -4.08
CA VAL A 124 -13.55 -10.70 -3.59
C VAL A 124 -13.98 -11.69 -4.69
N ASN A 125 -13.77 -11.34 -5.96
CA ASN A 125 -14.08 -12.21 -7.11
C ASN A 125 -12.84 -12.70 -7.87
N ALA A 126 -11.66 -12.71 -7.22
CA ALA A 126 -10.40 -13.11 -7.86
C ALA A 126 -10.45 -14.53 -8.41
N VAL A 127 -11.01 -15.47 -7.66
CA VAL A 127 -11.12 -16.90 -8.07
C VAL A 127 -11.99 -17.04 -9.31
N GLU A 128 -13.16 -16.42 -9.33
CA GLU A 128 -14.08 -16.43 -10.46
C GLU A 128 -13.42 -15.89 -11.73
N LEU A 129 -12.83 -14.71 -11.63
CA LEU A 129 -12.13 -14.05 -12.75
C LEU A 129 -10.91 -14.84 -13.24
N ARG A 130 -10.19 -15.47 -12.31
CA ARG A 130 -9.06 -16.34 -12.65
C ARG A 130 -9.51 -17.53 -13.48
N HIS A 131 -10.58 -18.22 -13.08
CA HIS A 131 -11.15 -19.32 -13.84
C HIS A 131 -11.56 -18.90 -15.26
N GLU A 132 -12.27 -17.77 -15.38
CA GLU A 132 -12.65 -17.25 -16.70
C GLU A 132 -11.44 -17.02 -17.60
N LEU A 133 -10.35 -16.50 -17.06
CA LEU A 133 -9.11 -16.27 -17.79
C LEU A 133 -8.43 -17.59 -18.18
N GLU A 134 -8.33 -18.56 -17.27
CA GLU A 134 -7.74 -19.88 -17.52
C GLU A 134 -8.49 -20.65 -18.61
N TYR A 135 -9.83 -20.60 -18.61
CA TYR A 135 -10.66 -21.19 -19.67
C TYR A 135 -10.39 -20.57 -21.06
N THR A 136 -9.86 -19.37 -21.12
CA THR A 136 -9.46 -18.69 -22.35
C THR A 136 -7.96 -18.80 -22.65
N GLY A 137 -7.24 -19.65 -21.90
CA GLY A 137 -5.83 -19.98 -22.14
C GLY A 137 -4.82 -19.11 -21.37
N ALA A 138 -5.23 -18.34 -20.36
CA ALA A 138 -4.29 -17.63 -19.52
C ALA A 138 -3.50 -18.61 -18.63
N ILE A 139 -2.18 -18.40 -18.55
CA ILE A 139 -1.26 -19.20 -17.74
C ILE A 139 -0.72 -18.31 -16.63
N PHE A 140 -1.17 -18.54 -15.40
CA PHE A 140 -0.76 -17.77 -14.24
C PHE A 140 0.58 -18.24 -13.68
N GLN A 141 1.41 -17.28 -13.27
CA GLN A 141 2.73 -17.51 -12.68
C GLN A 141 2.71 -17.36 -11.15
N THR A 142 1.69 -16.68 -10.63
CA THR A 142 1.55 -16.36 -9.21
C THR A 142 0.21 -16.84 -8.66
N THR A 143 0.07 -16.78 -7.34
CA THR A 143 -1.19 -17.10 -6.65
C THR A 143 -1.95 -15.85 -6.19
N ILE A 144 -1.45 -14.63 -6.51
CA ILE A 144 -2.05 -13.38 -6.08
C ILE A 144 -3.10 -12.87 -7.07
N ASP A 145 -4.08 -12.17 -6.55
CA ASP A 145 -5.17 -11.54 -7.29
C ASP A 145 -4.69 -10.39 -8.21
N SER A 146 -3.57 -9.77 -7.86
CA SER A 146 -2.94 -8.72 -8.69
C SER A 146 -2.60 -9.21 -10.09
N GLU A 147 -2.29 -10.51 -10.28
CA GLU A 147 -2.07 -11.09 -11.60
C GLU A 147 -3.38 -11.18 -12.41
N VAL A 148 -4.49 -11.42 -11.73
CA VAL A 148 -5.84 -11.40 -12.37
C VAL A 148 -6.13 -9.98 -12.89
N ILE A 149 -5.85 -8.95 -12.08
CA ILE A 149 -5.98 -7.54 -12.50
C ILE A 149 -5.11 -7.27 -13.72
N ALA A 150 -3.85 -7.70 -13.68
CA ALA A 150 -2.89 -7.49 -14.77
C ALA A 150 -3.36 -8.13 -16.08
N TYR A 151 -3.88 -9.35 -16.03
CA TYR A 151 -4.45 -10.03 -17.21
C TYR A 151 -5.68 -9.29 -17.75
N HIS A 152 -6.59 -8.84 -16.90
CA HIS A 152 -7.76 -8.06 -17.33
C HIS A 152 -7.35 -6.76 -18.00
N ILE A 153 -6.40 -6.01 -17.42
CA ILE A 153 -5.90 -4.77 -18.05
C ILE A 153 -5.25 -5.08 -19.39
N ALA A 154 -4.40 -6.11 -19.49
CA ALA A 154 -3.73 -6.48 -20.74
C ALA A 154 -4.74 -6.90 -21.82
N ARG A 155 -5.77 -7.69 -21.45
CA ARG A 155 -6.84 -8.14 -22.35
C ARG A 155 -7.70 -6.98 -22.85
N GLU A 156 -8.13 -6.09 -21.94
CA GLU A 156 -8.88 -4.90 -22.32
C GLU A 156 -8.06 -3.96 -23.21
N ARG A 157 -6.75 -3.87 -22.98
CA ARG A 157 -5.86 -3.03 -23.79
C ARG A 157 -5.76 -3.47 -25.26
N LEU A 158 -6.13 -4.70 -25.59
CA LEU A 158 -6.21 -5.14 -27.00
C LEU A 158 -7.35 -4.44 -27.74
N ASN A 159 -8.43 -4.10 -27.06
CA ASN A 159 -9.66 -3.54 -27.60
C ASN A 159 -9.84 -2.04 -27.33
N THR A 160 -8.95 -1.42 -26.53
CA THR A 160 -8.99 -0.01 -26.19
C THR A 160 -7.87 0.78 -26.86
N LYS A 161 -8.08 2.08 -27.05
CA LYS A 161 -7.07 2.97 -27.63
C LYS A 161 -5.97 3.30 -26.64
N THR A 162 -6.28 3.39 -25.36
CA THR A 162 -5.37 3.86 -24.32
C THR A 162 -5.27 2.87 -23.15
N ALA A 163 -4.22 2.99 -22.33
CA ALA A 163 -4.03 2.14 -21.17
C ALA A 163 -5.01 2.49 -20.04
N GLU A 164 -5.32 3.76 -19.85
CA GLU A 164 -6.30 4.24 -18.87
C GLU A 164 -7.72 3.73 -19.16
N GLU A 165 -8.12 3.66 -20.44
CA GLU A 165 -9.38 3.02 -20.83
C GLU A 165 -9.39 1.52 -20.48
N ALA A 166 -8.25 0.84 -20.67
CA ALA A 166 -8.12 -0.57 -20.30
C ALA A 166 -8.23 -0.77 -18.78
N VAL A 167 -7.59 0.09 -17.97
CA VAL A 167 -7.75 0.10 -16.51
C VAL A 167 -9.21 0.31 -16.14
N LYS A 168 -9.88 1.31 -16.71
CA LYS A 168 -11.30 1.58 -16.50
C LYS A 168 -12.19 0.38 -16.80
N ASN A 169 -11.94 -0.31 -17.92
CA ASN A 169 -12.73 -1.49 -18.29
C ASN A 169 -12.43 -2.69 -17.35
N ALA A 170 -11.20 -2.83 -16.87
CA ALA A 170 -10.86 -3.81 -15.85
C ALA A 170 -11.59 -3.50 -14.52
N MET A 171 -11.65 -2.23 -14.10
CA MET A 171 -12.37 -1.80 -12.90
C MET A 171 -13.87 -2.16 -12.92
N LYS A 172 -14.51 -2.25 -14.09
CA LYS A 172 -15.91 -2.69 -14.21
C LYS A 172 -16.10 -4.18 -13.90
N LYS A 173 -15.03 -4.98 -13.96
CA LYS A 173 -15.06 -6.43 -13.76
C LYS A 173 -14.59 -6.85 -12.37
N ILE A 174 -13.55 -6.20 -11.88
CA ILE A 174 -12.98 -6.50 -10.56
C ILE A 174 -13.87 -5.96 -9.44
N ARG A 175 -14.03 -6.74 -8.38
CA ARG A 175 -14.79 -6.37 -7.18
C ARG A 175 -13.92 -6.55 -5.95
N GLY A 176 -13.94 -5.59 -5.05
CA GLY A 176 -13.16 -5.60 -3.80
C GLY A 176 -12.51 -4.26 -3.51
N ALA A 177 -11.55 -4.28 -2.59
CA ALA A 177 -10.79 -3.12 -2.21
C ALA A 177 -9.50 -3.06 -3.01
N TYR A 178 -9.19 -1.92 -3.62
CA TYR A 178 -7.91 -1.76 -4.33
C TYR A 178 -7.46 -0.30 -4.47
N ALA A 179 -6.16 -0.12 -4.36
CA ALA A 179 -5.44 1.03 -4.89
C ALA A 179 -4.36 0.49 -5.85
N LEU A 180 -4.41 0.90 -7.10
CA LEU A 180 -3.52 0.45 -8.16
C LEU A 180 -2.57 1.57 -8.58
N VAL A 181 -1.30 1.22 -8.77
CA VAL A 181 -0.35 2.05 -9.49
C VAL A 181 0.19 1.22 -10.65
N VAL A 182 -0.10 1.68 -11.86
CA VAL A 182 0.26 0.99 -13.10
C VAL A 182 1.20 1.87 -13.91
N SER A 183 2.37 1.37 -14.25
CA SER A 183 3.22 1.99 -15.27
C SER A 183 3.06 1.29 -16.61
N SER A 184 2.91 2.07 -17.64
CA SER A 184 3.00 1.67 -19.06
C SER A 184 4.23 2.36 -19.67
N PRO A 185 4.62 2.08 -20.93
CA PRO A 185 5.85 2.66 -21.47
C PRO A 185 5.98 4.19 -21.47
N ARG A 186 4.90 4.93 -21.20
CA ARG A 186 4.89 6.41 -21.26
C ARG A 186 3.99 7.08 -20.22
N LYS A 187 3.33 6.30 -19.37
CA LYS A 187 2.29 6.82 -18.48
C LYS A 187 2.37 6.13 -17.12
N MET A 188 2.11 6.88 -16.08
CA MET A 188 1.76 6.35 -14.78
C MET A 188 0.24 6.53 -14.56
N ILE A 189 -0.43 5.47 -14.14
CA ILE A 189 -1.88 5.47 -13.90
C ILE A 189 -2.10 5.07 -12.46
N GLY A 190 -2.80 5.90 -11.71
CA GLY A 190 -3.35 5.58 -10.40
C GLY A 190 -4.83 5.28 -10.52
N ALA A 191 -5.32 4.23 -9.86
CA ALA A 191 -6.75 3.96 -9.80
C ALA A 191 -7.14 3.53 -8.39
N ARG A 192 -8.22 4.10 -7.87
CA ARG A 192 -8.76 3.81 -6.55
C ARG A 192 -10.12 3.15 -6.68
N ASP A 193 -10.41 2.15 -5.84
CA ASP A 193 -11.69 1.47 -5.84
C ASP A 193 -12.87 2.46 -5.65
N PRO A 194 -14.04 2.17 -6.23
CA PRO A 194 -15.18 3.10 -6.20
C PRO A 194 -15.73 3.39 -4.79
N PHE A 195 -15.48 2.51 -3.82
CA PHE A 195 -15.91 2.70 -2.43
C PHE A 195 -14.89 3.49 -1.60
N GLY A 196 -13.65 3.66 -2.12
CA GLY A 196 -12.57 4.34 -1.41
C GLY A 196 -12.00 3.55 -0.22
N LEU A 197 -12.06 2.21 -0.28
CA LEU A 197 -11.60 1.33 0.79
C LEU A 197 -10.10 1.45 1.06
N LYS A 198 -9.29 1.52 -0.01
CA LYS A 198 -7.84 1.69 0.11
C LYS A 198 -7.42 3.12 -0.23
N PRO A 199 -6.48 3.71 0.55
CA PRO A 199 -6.00 5.06 0.30
C PRO A 199 -5.03 5.11 -0.88
N LEU A 200 -5.04 6.24 -1.58
CA LEU A 200 -4.07 6.62 -2.60
C LEU A 200 -4.01 8.15 -2.68
N CYS A 201 -2.81 8.71 -2.71
CA CYS A 201 -2.62 10.15 -2.80
C CYS A 201 -1.59 10.55 -3.86
N ILE A 202 -1.62 11.83 -4.23
CA ILE A 202 -0.77 12.43 -5.24
C ILE A 202 0.18 13.42 -4.55
N GLY A 203 1.46 13.31 -4.88
CA GLY A 203 2.50 14.29 -4.52
C GLY A 203 3.17 14.88 -5.75
N LYS A 204 3.82 16.01 -5.57
CA LYS A 204 4.60 16.68 -6.61
C LYS A 204 5.86 17.31 -6.03
N ARG A 205 6.98 17.15 -6.75
CA ARG A 205 8.22 17.88 -6.50
C ARG A 205 8.79 18.31 -7.85
N GLU A 206 8.84 19.60 -8.09
CA GLU A 206 9.23 20.15 -9.40
C GLU A 206 8.43 19.54 -10.55
N ASN A 207 9.07 18.86 -11.51
CA ASN A 207 8.45 18.17 -12.63
C ASN A 207 8.27 16.65 -12.37
N THR A 208 8.38 16.20 -11.11
CA THR A 208 8.14 14.81 -10.71
C THR A 208 6.79 14.70 -10.01
N TYR A 209 5.94 13.80 -10.50
CA TYR A 209 4.71 13.39 -9.81
C TYR A 209 4.89 12.06 -9.12
N PHE A 210 4.22 11.93 -7.99
CA PHE A 210 4.23 10.74 -7.16
C PHE A 210 2.79 10.26 -6.89
N LEU A 211 2.64 8.94 -6.79
CA LEU A 211 1.45 8.28 -6.25
C LEU A 211 1.87 7.44 -5.05
N ALA A 212 1.16 7.52 -3.94
CA ALA A 212 1.50 6.79 -2.73
C ALA A 212 0.28 6.34 -1.96
N SER A 213 0.40 5.25 -1.21
CA SER A 213 -0.65 4.80 -0.28
C SER A 213 -0.90 5.81 0.84
N GLU A 214 0.15 6.53 1.29
CA GLU A 214 0.05 7.49 2.39
C GLU A 214 0.85 8.76 2.13
N SER A 215 0.37 9.89 2.66
CA SER A 215 1.04 11.19 2.53
C SER A 215 2.41 11.26 3.21
N CYS A 216 2.67 10.45 4.24
CA CYS A 216 3.99 10.36 4.86
C CYS A 216 5.09 9.89 3.89
N ALA A 217 4.73 9.08 2.87
CA ALA A 217 5.66 8.66 1.84
C ALA A 217 5.96 9.78 0.83
N ILE A 218 5.01 10.67 0.58
CA ILE A 218 5.21 11.89 -0.21
C ILE A 218 6.18 12.83 0.51
N ALA A 219 5.97 13.04 1.81
CA ALA A 219 6.87 13.86 2.63
C ALA A 219 8.30 13.28 2.70
N ALA A 220 8.45 11.95 2.75
CA ALA A 220 9.75 11.27 2.81
C ALA A 220 10.62 11.46 1.55
N VAL A 221 10.04 11.90 0.44
CA VAL A 221 10.77 12.22 -0.80
C VAL A 221 10.85 13.73 -1.07
N ASP A 222 10.65 14.56 -0.03
CA ASP A 222 10.62 16.02 -0.11
C ASP A 222 9.65 16.57 -1.16
N ALA A 223 8.51 15.88 -1.33
CA ALA A 223 7.47 16.29 -2.26
C ALA A 223 6.30 16.93 -1.50
N GLU A 224 5.63 17.86 -2.17
CA GLU A 224 4.41 18.48 -1.68
C GLU A 224 3.22 17.53 -1.88
N PHE A 225 2.39 17.37 -0.85
CA PHE A 225 1.11 16.67 -0.97
C PHE A 225 0.14 17.52 -1.78
N VAL A 226 -0.35 16.98 -2.89
CA VAL A 226 -1.30 17.68 -3.76
C VAL A 226 -2.73 17.44 -3.33
N ARG A 227 -3.14 16.18 -3.28
CA ARG A 227 -4.48 15.73 -2.84
C ARG A 227 -4.56 14.20 -2.76
N ASP A 228 -5.61 13.72 -2.15
CA ASP A 228 -6.00 12.32 -2.29
C ASP A 228 -6.58 12.03 -3.68
N VAL A 229 -6.40 10.80 -4.16
CA VAL A 229 -7.14 10.25 -5.30
C VAL A 229 -8.54 9.91 -4.81
N GLN A 230 -9.57 10.42 -5.49
CA GLN A 230 -10.93 10.23 -5.06
C GLN A 230 -11.41 8.78 -5.27
N PRO A 231 -12.40 8.29 -4.49
CA PRO A 231 -13.04 7.01 -4.74
C PRO A 231 -13.54 6.89 -6.19
N GLY A 232 -13.15 5.81 -6.87
CA GLY A 232 -13.49 5.58 -8.29
C GLY A 232 -12.71 6.41 -9.30
N GLU A 233 -11.77 7.26 -8.85
CA GLU A 233 -10.95 8.07 -9.75
C GLU A 233 -9.85 7.23 -10.42
N ILE A 234 -9.63 7.53 -11.70
CA ILE A 234 -8.47 7.08 -12.48
C ILE A 234 -7.64 8.32 -12.81
N VAL A 235 -6.46 8.40 -12.23
CA VAL A 235 -5.48 9.46 -12.48
C VAL A 235 -4.49 8.99 -13.52
N THR A 236 -4.28 9.75 -14.57
CA THR A 236 -3.28 9.47 -15.60
C THR A 236 -2.24 10.58 -15.62
N ILE A 237 -0.98 10.21 -15.41
CA ILE A 237 0.16 11.11 -15.42
C ILE A 237 1.01 10.81 -16.64
N THR A 238 1.23 11.83 -17.47
CA THR A 238 2.01 11.77 -18.70
C THR A 238 3.03 12.92 -18.72
N LYS A 239 3.87 12.97 -19.75
CA LYS A 239 4.76 14.14 -19.97
C LYS A 239 4.00 15.47 -20.11
N ASP A 240 2.71 15.44 -20.43
CA ASP A 240 1.88 16.63 -20.65
C ASP A 240 1.13 17.07 -19.39
N GLY A 241 1.32 16.34 -18.27
CA GLY A 241 0.72 16.63 -16.97
C GLY A 241 -0.19 15.51 -16.46
N ILE A 242 -1.12 15.89 -15.61
CA ILE A 242 -2.05 15.00 -14.91
C ILE A 242 -3.48 15.17 -15.47
N ALA A 243 -4.16 14.06 -15.70
CA ALA A 243 -5.57 14.00 -16.07
C ALA A 243 -6.34 13.08 -15.11
N SER A 244 -7.61 13.38 -14.89
CA SER A 244 -8.52 12.66 -13.99
C SER A 244 -9.75 12.17 -14.75
N ASP A 245 -10.14 10.91 -14.54
CA ASP A 245 -11.41 10.34 -15.01
C ASP A 245 -12.22 9.87 -13.80
N MET A 246 -13.36 10.53 -13.55
CA MET A 246 -14.28 10.26 -12.45
C MET A 246 -15.46 9.36 -12.85
N SER A 247 -15.43 8.76 -14.03
CA SER A 247 -16.58 8.00 -14.55
C SER A 247 -16.89 6.71 -13.80
N MET A 248 -16.00 6.28 -12.90
CA MET A 248 -16.21 5.13 -12.02
C MET A 248 -16.56 5.54 -10.58
N ALA A 249 -16.66 6.85 -10.31
CA ALA A 249 -17.03 7.35 -8.99
C ALA A 249 -18.48 6.99 -8.63
N LEU A 250 -18.68 6.62 -7.38
CA LEU A 250 -20.01 6.42 -6.77
C LEU A 250 -20.43 7.66 -5.99
N PRO A 251 -21.72 7.84 -5.69
CA PRO A 251 -22.18 8.86 -4.75
C PRO A 251 -21.49 8.75 -3.39
N GLU A 252 -21.29 9.89 -2.71
CA GLU A 252 -20.50 9.94 -1.47
C GLU A 252 -21.09 9.06 -0.36
N GLU A 253 -22.39 8.93 -0.26
CA GLU A 253 -23.09 8.06 0.69
C GLU A 253 -22.80 6.56 0.52
N GLN A 254 -22.22 6.17 -0.60
CA GLN A 254 -21.76 4.79 -0.87
C GLN A 254 -20.28 4.60 -0.56
N HIS A 255 -19.55 5.65 -0.20
CA HIS A 255 -18.14 5.51 0.17
C HIS A 255 -18.01 4.74 1.48
N ALA A 256 -17.06 3.79 1.50
CA ALA A 256 -16.83 2.87 2.62
C ALA A 256 -15.36 2.87 3.03
N ARG A 257 -14.85 4.05 3.44
CA ARG A 257 -13.47 4.21 3.89
C ARG A 257 -13.14 3.23 5.01
N CYS A 258 -12.03 2.52 4.89
CA CYS A 258 -11.64 1.53 5.89
C CYS A 258 -11.21 2.22 7.20
N ILE A 259 -11.99 2.06 8.26
CA ILE A 259 -11.66 2.62 9.58
C ILE A 259 -10.34 2.08 10.13
N PHE A 260 -9.94 0.86 9.73
CA PHE A 260 -8.72 0.22 10.18
C PHE A 260 -7.45 0.97 9.74
N GLU A 261 -7.51 1.71 8.63
CA GLU A 261 -6.44 2.63 8.22
C GLU A 261 -6.20 3.68 9.33
N TYR A 262 -7.26 4.30 9.85
CA TYR A 262 -7.15 5.34 10.87
C TYR A 262 -6.73 4.80 12.24
N ILE A 263 -7.27 3.66 12.68
CA ILE A 263 -7.02 3.16 14.04
C ILE A 263 -5.71 2.37 14.16
N TYR A 264 -5.21 1.78 13.06
CA TYR A 264 -4.08 0.86 13.17
C TYR A 264 -3.03 1.00 12.06
N PHE A 265 -3.40 0.94 10.76
CA PHE A 265 -2.43 0.77 9.69
C PHE A 265 -1.61 2.01 9.40
N ALA A 266 -2.28 3.13 9.11
CA ALA A 266 -1.59 4.33 8.66
C ALA A 266 -0.67 4.91 9.76
N ARG A 267 0.39 5.56 9.34
CA ARG A 267 1.24 6.33 10.24
C ARG A 267 0.48 7.53 10.78
N THR A 268 0.77 7.90 12.01
CA THR A 268 0.08 9.02 12.69
C THR A 268 0.32 10.37 12.03
N ASP A 269 1.41 10.53 11.32
CA ASP A 269 1.77 11.73 10.55
C ASP A 269 1.15 11.77 9.14
N SER A 270 0.37 10.74 8.77
CA SER A 270 -0.36 10.70 7.50
C SER A 270 -1.70 11.43 7.58
N THR A 271 -2.10 11.97 6.41
CA THR A 271 -3.45 12.47 6.16
C THR A 271 -4.08 11.60 5.08
N ILE A 272 -5.30 11.11 5.31
CA ILE A 272 -6.07 10.26 4.40
C ILE A 272 -7.46 10.87 4.27
N ASP A 273 -7.91 11.13 3.03
CA ASP A 273 -9.22 11.72 2.73
C ASP A 273 -9.49 13.00 3.55
N GLY A 274 -8.46 13.84 3.67
CA GLY A 274 -8.54 15.11 4.42
C GLY A 274 -8.48 14.96 5.94
N VAL A 275 -8.41 13.74 6.49
CA VAL A 275 -8.38 13.48 7.93
C VAL A 275 -6.98 13.11 8.37
N ASN A 276 -6.40 13.87 9.31
CA ASN A 276 -5.13 13.55 9.92
C ASN A 276 -5.28 12.37 10.89
N VAL A 277 -4.46 11.33 10.72
CA VAL A 277 -4.55 10.06 11.46
C VAL A 277 -4.29 10.25 12.96
N TYR A 278 -3.35 11.13 13.34
CA TYR A 278 -3.12 11.45 14.75
C TYR A 278 -4.38 12.02 15.41
N HIS A 279 -5.01 13.00 14.73
CA HIS A 279 -6.22 13.63 15.26
C HIS A 279 -7.39 12.64 15.36
N ALA A 280 -7.57 11.78 14.35
CA ALA A 280 -8.59 10.73 14.38
C ALA A 280 -8.42 9.79 15.57
N ARG A 281 -7.18 9.39 15.90
CA ARG A 281 -6.89 8.53 17.06
C ARG A 281 -7.12 9.24 18.38
N ILE A 282 -6.81 10.53 18.50
CA ILE A 282 -7.14 11.33 19.70
C ILE A 282 -8.66 11.35 19.91
N LEU A 283 -9.43 11.63 18.86
CA LEU A 283 -10.89 11.65 18.95
C LEU A 283 -11.47 10.28 19.31
N ALA A 284 -10.95 9.20 18.71
CA ALA A 284 -11.36 7.84 19.05
C ALA A 284 -11.11 7.52 20.55
N GLY A 285 -9.96 7.93 21.08
CA GLY A 285 -9.66 7.78 22.50
C GLY A 285 -10.60 8.57 23.41
N LYS A 286 -10.94 9.81 23.02
CA LYS A 286 -11.92 10.64 23.75
C LYS A 286 -13.31 10.00 23.75
N ALA A 287 -13.79 9.54 22.60
CA ALA A 287 -15.07 8.86 22.46
C ALA A 287 -15.11 7.56 23.29
N LEU A 288 -13.99 6.82 23.33
CA LEU A 288 -13.88 5.61 24.16
C LEU A 288 -14.03 5.94 25.66
N ALA A 289 -13.41 7.02 26.15
CA ALA A 289 -13.54 7.44 27.54
C ALA A 289 -14.99 7.83 27.92
N GLU A 290 -15.73 8.39 26.99
CA GLU A 290 -17.16 8.72 27.18
C GLU A 290 -18.05 7.47 27.20
N SER A 291 -17.79 6.54 26.26
CA SER A 291 -18.61 5.32 26.13
C SER A 291 -18.32 4.26 27.18
N TYR A 292 -17.08 4.18 27.63
CA TYR A 292 -16.60 3.19 28.60
C TYR A 292 -15.72 3.84 29.69
N PRO A 293 -16.32 4.63 30.59
CA PRO A 293 -15.59 5.21 31.69
C PRO A 293 -15.16 4.11 32.68
N VAL A 294 -13.92 4.21 33.16
CA VAL A 294 -13.36 3.30 34.17
C VAL A 294 -12.77 4.10 35.33
N ASP A 295 -12.79 3.52 36.52
CA ASP A 295 -12.06 4.02 37.67
C ASP A 295 -10.65 3.38 37.67
N ALA A 296 -9.62 4.19 37.44
CA ALA A 296 -8.24 3.74 37.34
C ALA A 296 -7.26 4.86 37.69
N ASP A 297 -6.08 4.48 38.14
CA ASP A 297 -5.02 5.42 38.56
C ASP A 297 -4.20 5.93 37.36
N LEU A 298 -4.17 5.18 36.25
CA LEU A 298 -3.28 5.46 35.13
C LEU A 298 -3.85 4.95 33.79
N VAL A 299 -3.75 5.77 32.75
CA VAL A 299 -3.98 5.36 31.38
C VAL A 299 -2.65 5.06 30.70
N VAL A 300 -2.54 3.90 30.08
CA VAL A 300 -1.34 3.45 29.38
C VAL A 300 -1.67 3.00 27.96
N GLY A 301 -0.91 3.49 26.99
CA GLY A 301 -1.03 3.04 25.60
C GLY A 301 -0.13 1.84 25.29
N VAL A 302 -0.66 0.87 24.55
CA VAL A 302 0.16 -0.20 23.98
C VAL A 302 0.87 0.32 22.71
N PRO A 303 2.21 0.28 22.67
CA PRO A 303 2.95 0.74 21.50
C PRO A 303 2.68 -0.11 20.23
N ASP A 304 2.58 0.49 19.03
CA ASP A 304 2.65 1.92 18.71
C ASP A 304 1.26 2.55 18.58
N SER A 305 0.30 1.80 17.96
CA SER A 305 -1.01 2.31 17.54
C SER A 305 -1.88 2.78 18.70
N GLY A 306 -1.76 2.16 19.87
CA GLY A 306 -2.54 2.49 21.06
C GLY A 306 -2.10 3.77 21.81
N LEU A 307 -0.88 4.27 21.57
CA LEU A 307 -0.34 5.41 22.33
C LEU A 307 -1.18 6.69 22.17
N VAL A 308 -1.56 7.00 20.94
CA VAL A 308 -2.30 8.23 20.62
C VAL A 308 -3.75 8.15 21.13
N ALA A 309 -4.40 7.00 20.97
CA ALA A 309 -5.75 6.79 21.49
C ALA A 309 -5.78 6.85 23.03
N ALA A 310 -4.79 6.25 23.69
CA ALA A 310 -4.65 6.33 25.16
C ALA A 310 -4.46 7.77 25.64
N LYS A 311 -3.70 8.59 24.90
CA LYS A 311 -3.58 10.03 25.19
C LYS A 311 -4.94 10.73 25.10
N GLY A 312 -5.72 10.47 24.06
CA GLY A 312 -7.09 11.00 23.92
C GLY A 312 -8.02 10.55 25.05
N TYR A 313 -7.93 9.28 25.46
CA TYR A 313 -8.66 8.75 26.62
C TYR A 313 -8.31 9.48 27.90
N SER A 314 -7.03 9.66 28.20
CA SER A 314 -6.54 10.40 29.36
C SER A 314 -7.04 11.85 29.38
N GLU A 315 -6.95 12.54 28.23
CA GLU A 315 -7.43 13.92 28.11
C GLU A 315 -8.93 14.07 28.42
N ARG A 316 -9.74 13.07 28.09
CA ARG A 316 -11.20 13.12 28.29
C ARG A 316 -11.62 12.63 29.67
N SER A 317 -11.00 11.56 30.17
CA SER A 317 -11.33 10.98 31.48
C SER A 317 -10.74 11.75 32.66
N GLY A 318 -9.69 12.54 32.44
CA GLY A 318 -8.91 13.16 33.51
C GLY A 318 -7.94 12.23 34.23
N ILE A 319 -7.90 10.93 33.89
CA ILE A 319 -6.96 9.96 34.45
C ILE A 319 -5.56 10.23 33.89
N PRO A 320 -4.50 10.32 34.71
CA PRO A 320 -3.16 10.61 34.21
C PRO A 320 -2.66 9.64 33.15
N TYR A 321 -1.98 10.16 32.10
CA TYR A 321 -1.29 9.35 31.12
C TYR A 321 0.11 8.97 31.57
N GLY A 322 0.48 7.70 31.44
CA GLY A 322 1.82 7.22 31.75
C GLY A 322 2.35 6.18 30.82
N MET A 323 3.62 5.85 30.95
CA MET A 323 4.30 4.82 30.16
C MET A 323 4.56 3.59 31.02
N ALA A 324 3.94 2.46 30.69
CA ALA A 324 4.23 1.18 31.36
C ALA A 324 4.91 0.17 30.39
N PHE A 325 4.96 0.48 29.12
CA PHE A 325 5.59 -0.37 28.10
C PHE A 325 6.69 0.39 27.33
N HIS A 326 7.79 -0.29 27.09
CA HIS A 326 8.85 0.17 26.20
C HIS A 326 8.93 -0.75 25.00
N LYS A 327 8.85 -0.17 23.79
CA LYS A 327 9.01 -0.91 22.55
C LYS A 327 10.45 -0.87 22.09
N ASN A 328 11.01 -2.03 21.76
CA ASN A 328 12.26 -2.12 21.02
C ASN A 328 12.00 -1.74 19.54
N SER A 329 12.49 -0.57 19.13
CA SER A 329 12.27 -0.02 17.78
C SER A 329 12.92 -0.85 16.66
N TYR A 330 13.92 -1.67 16.99
CA TYR A 330 14.59 -2.57 16.03
C TYR A 330 13.79 -3.85 15.73
N VAL A 331 12.71 -4.11 16.48
CA VAL A 331 11.83 -5.25 16.21
C VAL A 331 10.59 -4.75 15.48
N GLY A 332 10.46 -5.11 14.22
CA GLY A 332 9.33 -4.79 13.35
C GLY A 332 7.99 -5.36 13.81
N ARG A 333 6.95 -5.28 12.98
CA ARG A 333 5.64 -5.86 13.28
C ARG A 333 5.75 -7.37 13.44
N THR A 334 5.42 -7.90 14.62
CA THR A 334 5.56 -9.32 14.97
C THR A 334 4.38 -10.15 14.49
N PHE A 335 3.22 -9.53 14.37
CA PHE A 335 1.97 -10.20 14.00
C PHE A 335 2.02 -10.82 12.59
N ILE A 336 2.80 -10.21 11.68
CA ILE A 336 2.95 -10.63 10.29
C ILE A 336 3.93 -11.78 10.08
N LYS A 337 4.62 -12.25 11.12
CA LYS A 337 5.53 -13.40 11.00
C LYS A 337 4.75 -14.69 10.75
N PRO A 338 5.21 -15.53 9.78
CA PRO A 338 4.43 -16.71 9.37
C PRO A 338 4.29 -17.77 10.46
N LYS A 339 5.31 -17.98 11.29
CA LYS A 339 5.32 -19.01 12.33
C LYS A 339 4.91 -18.47 13.69
N GLN A 340 4.08 -19.22 14.42
CA GLN A 340 3.61 -18.84 15.76
C GLN A 340 4.79 -18.72 16.75
N SER A 341 5.75 -19.67 16.71
CA SER A 341 6.96 -19.61 17.55
C SER A 341 7.78 -18.34 17.37
N ASP A 342 7.87 -17.86 16.12
CA ASP A 342 8.61 -16.64 15.79
C ASP A 342 7.85 -15.40 16.26
N ARG A 343 6.51 -15.43 16.24
CA ARG A 343 5.67 -14.36 16.79
C ARG A 343 5.86 -14.26 18.31
N GLU A 344 5.78 -15.37 19.03
CA GLU A 344 5.95 -15.42 20.49
C GLU A 344 7.35 -14.97 20.92
N SER A 345 8.39 -15.47 20.27
CA SER A 345 9.78 -15.06 20.53
C SER A 345 9.97 -13.56 20.26
N SER A 346 9.40 -13.06 19.16
CA SER A 346 9.50 -11.65 18.80
C SER A 346 8.76 -10.73 19.77
N VAL A 347 7.59 -11.13 20.28
CA VAL A 347 6.84 -10.33 21.27
C VAL A 347 7.67 -10.17 22.56
N LYS A 348 8.34 -11.23 23.02
CA LYS A 348 9.20 -11.17 24.21
C LYS A 348 10.36 -10.18 24.09
N ILE A 349 10.90 -10.03 22.88
CA ILE A 349 12.02 -9.11 22.60
C ILE A 349 11.49 -7.70 22.29
N LYS A 350 10.26 -7.59 21.75
CA LYS A 350 9.71 -6.35 21.26
C LYS A 350 9.20 -5.42 22.38
N ILE A 351 8.54 -5.97 23.38
CA ILE A 351 7.89 -5.18 24.42
C ILE A 351 8.48 -5.52 25.77
N GLY A 352 9.16 -4.54 26.39
CA GLY A 352 9.60 -4.55 27.76
C GLY A 352 8.64 -3.75 28.65
N ARG A 353 8.66 -4.04 29.95
CA ARG A 353 7.98 -3.23 30.96
C ARG A 353 8.84 -2.01 31.27
N ALA A 354 8.26 -0.81 31.21
CA ALA A 354 8.94 0.43 31.56
C ALA A 354 8.92 0.73 33.04
N SER A 355 7.91 0.22 33.77
CA SER A 355 7.87 0.34 35.23
C SER A 355 8.76 -0.71 35.89
N CYS A 356 9.59 -0.28 36.86
CA CYS A 356 10.29 -1.18 37.77
C CYS A 356 9.34 -2.19 38.38
N ARG A 357 9.85 -3.42 38.59
CA ARG A 357 9.26 -4.41 39.46
C ARG A 357 9.36 -3.93 40.93
N GLU A 358 8.80 -2.81 41.25
CA GLU A 358 8.47 -2.62 42.66
C GLU A 358 7.18 -3.36 42.89
N ARG A 359 7.30 -4.37 43.70
CA ARG A 359 6.18 -5.14 44.24
C ARG A 359 5.29 -4.20 45.00
N VAL A 360 4.11 -4.12 44.54
CA VAL A 360 3.02 -3.90 45.44
C VAL A 360 2.58 -5.25 45.92
#